data_1831530c359e923bf5eeaf42020c2cff
#
_entry.id   1831530c359e923bf5eeaf42020c2cff
#
_cell.length_a   1.000
_cell.length_b   1.000
_cell.length_c   1.000
_cell.angle_alpha   90.00
_cell.angle_beta   90.00
_cell.angle_gamma   90.00
#
_symmetry.space_group_name_H-M   'P 1'
#
loop_
_entity.id
_entity.type
_entity.pdbx_description
1 polymer ?
#
loop_
_entity_poly.entity_id
_entity_poly.type
_entity_poly.pdbx_seq_one_letter_code
_entity_poly.pdbx_strand_id
1 'polypeptide(L)'
;MQHFIFNLADGDRERAKSFLHAKRWVVGRDERHRDALAPGDLALVFVALTREFVGRAEIKTTFLDPMPSDLAPSGPAVSGVLLADVEDWTSGVPLDVAVQRIDPERSNPYVQANAAGFRAGVVQITVKEYDIVVSLRDRALGVAE
;
A
#
# COMPACT_ATOMS: atom_id res chain seq x y z
N MET A 1 12.83 10.66 1.61
CA MET A 1 11.86 9.58 1.84
C MET A 1 10.61 9.84 1.03
N GLN A 2 10.21 8.86 0.23
CA GLN A 2 9.00 8.92 -0.56
C GLN A 2 7.90 8.10 0.10
N HIS A 3 6.66 8.36 -0.29
CA HIS A 3 5.48 7.68 0.24
C HIS A 3 4.64 7.14 -0.92
N PHE A 4 4.13 5.93 -0.77
CA PHE A 4 3.39 5.24 -1.81
C PHE A 4 2.14 4.56 -1.24
N ILE A 5 1.23 4.21 -2.15
CA ILE A 5 0.16 3.26 -1.89
C ILE A 5 0.44 2.03 -2.74
N PHE A 6 0.47 0.87 -2.12
CA PHE A 6 0.46 -0.42 -2.79
C PHE A 6 -0.98 -0.90 -2.89
N ASN A 7 -1.50 -0.97 -4.10
CA ASN A 7 -2.88 -1.35 -4.35
C ASN A 7 -2.98 -2.83 -4.70
N LEU A 8 -3.73 -3.57 -3.90
CA LEU A 8 -4.12 -4.93 -4.23
C LEU A 8 -5.43 -4.86 -5.03
N ALA A 9 -5.31 -4.81 -6.36
CA ALA A 9 -6.45 -4.70 -7.25
C ALA A 9 -7.22 -6.02 -7.36
N ASP A 10 -6.57 -7.12 -7.04
CA ASP A 10 -6.99 -8.47 -7.39
C ASP A 10 -6.83 -9.39 -6.18
N GLY A 11 -7.76 -9.32 -5.28
CA GLY A 11 -7.73 -10.12 -4.07
C GLY A 11 -8.37 -9.42 -2.89
N ASP A 12 -8.54 -10.18 -1.82
CA ASP A 12 -9.17 -9.72 -0.60
C ASP A 12 -8.15 -9.31 0.47
N ARG A 13 -8.67 -8.96 1.64
CA ARG A 13 -7.85 -8.57 2.78
C ARG A 13 -6.90 -9.67 3.24
N GLU A 14 -7.32 -10.93 3.17
CA GLU A 14 -6.49 -12.07 3.56
C GLU A 14 -5.27 -12.21 2.66
N ARG A 15 -5.41 -11.91 1.38
CA ARG A 15 -4.29 -11.92 0.45
C ARG A 15 -3.30 -10.80 0.77
N ALA A 16 -3.79 -9.61 1.08
CA ALA A 16 -2.93 -8.50 1.52
C ALA A 16 -2.17 -8.85 2.79
N LYS A 17 -2.85 -9.48 3.76
CA LYS A 17 -2.23 -9.99 4.97
C LYS A 17 -1.10 -10.96 4.68
N SER A 18 -1.32 -11.90 3.76
CA SER A 18 -0.31 -12.88 3.37
C SER A 18 0.96 -12.20 2.86
N PHE A 19 0.82 -11.18 2.03
CA PHE A 19 1.98 -10.43 1.54
C PHE A 19 2.72 -9.72 2.67
N LEU A 20 1.98 -9.07 3.58
CA LEU A 20 2.58 -8.37 4.71
C LEU A 20 3.32 -9.34 5.64
N HIS A 21 2.73 -10.48 5.94
CA HIS A 21 3.36 -11.49 6.79
C HIS A 21 4.60 -12.10 6.11
N ALA A 22 4.57 -12.25 4.80
CA ALA A 22 5.73 -12.71 4.04
C ALA A 22 6.78 -11.61 3.84
N LYS A 23 6.47 -10.38 4.24
CA LYS A 23 7.35 -9.20 4.14
C LYS A 23 7.82 -8.95 2.70
N ARG A 24 6.89 -9.05 1.76
CA ARG A 24 7.16 -8.76 0.36
C ARG A 24 5.89 -8.29 -0.34
N TRP A 25 6.07 -7.52 -1.41
CA TRP A 25 4.96 -7.04 -2.22
C TRP A 25 5.27 -7.26 -3.69
N VAL A 26 4.33 -7.87 -4.39
CA VAL A 26 4.46 -8.12 -5.82
C VAL A 26 4.21 -6.82 -6.59
N VAL A 27 5.18 -6.43 -7.42
CA VAL A 27 5.09 -5.27 -8.30
C VAL A 27 5.32 -5.77 -9.71
N GLY A 28 4.41 -5.46 -10.62
CA GLY A 28 4.51 -5.91 -12.00
C GLY A 28 5.72 -5.32 -12.73
N ARG A 29 6.24 -6.04 -13.70
CA ARG A 29 7.38 -5.59 -14.51
C ARG A 29 7.05 -4.37 -15.36
N ASP A 30 5.77 -4.16 -15.64
CA ASP A 30 5.25 -3.02 -16.39
C ASP A 30 4.76 -1.88 -15.49
N GLU A 31 4.95 -2.01 -14.17
CA GLU A 31 4.52 -0.99 -13.22
C GLU A 31 5.30 0.32 -13.46
N ARG A 32 4.57 1.39 -13.61
CA ARG A 32 5.07 2.71 -13.95
C ARG A 32 6.06 3.28 -12.92
N HIS A 33 5.80 3.03 -11.63
CA HIS A 33 6.58 3.59 -10.53
C HIS A 33 7.58 2.59 -9.93
N ARG A 34 7.79 1.45 -10.58
CA ARG A 34 8.65 0.41 -10.02
C ARG A 34 10.07 0.89 -9.71
N ASP A 35 10.62 1.73 -10.58
CA ASP A 35 11.99 2.22 -10.43
C ASP A 35 12.13 3.36 -9.41
N ALA A 36 11.01 3.90 -8.95
CA ALA A 36 11.01 4.95 -7.92
C ALA A 36 11.09 4.38 -6.51
N LEU A 37 10.84 3.09 -6.34
CA LEU A 37 10.86 2.43 -5.04
C LEU A 37 12.29 2.31 -4.52
N ALA A 38 12.53 2.71 -3.28
CA ALA A 38 13.86 2.72 -2.68
C ALA A 38 13.81 2.34 -1.20
N PRO A 39 14.90 1.76 -0.66
CA PRO A 39 14.96 1.44 0.76
C PRO A 39 14.69 2.66 1.63
N GLY A 40 13.89 2.49 2.67
CA GLY A 40 13.50 3.55 3.58
C GLY A 40 12.21 4.27 3.21
N ASP A 41 11.71 4.11 2.00
CA ASP A 41 10.41 4.66 1.61
C ASP A 41 9.29 3.92 2.32
N LEU A 42 8.15 4.58 2.50
CA LEU A 42 7.00 4.04 3.21
C LEU A 42 5.85 3.79 2.26
N ALA A 43 5.08 2.73 2.53
CA ALA A 43 3.92 2.37 1.71
C ALA A 43 2.72 2.05 2.60
N LEU A 44 1.56 2.52 2.16
CA LEU A 44 0.26 2.09 2.66
C LEU A 44 -0.21 0.93 1.79
N VAL A 45 -0.92 -0.02 2.38
CA VAL A 45 -1.50 -1.15 1.66
C VAL A 45 -2.99 -0.94 1.54
N PHE A 46 -3.49 -0.95 0.32
CA PHE A 46 -4.90 -0.71 0.00
C PHE A 46 -5.50 -1.92 -0.71
N VAL A 47 -6.68 -2.36 -0.26
CA VAL A 47 -7.44 -3.44 -0.88
C VAL A 47 -8.59 -2.84 -1.68
N ALA A 48 -8.54 -2.95 -3.00
CA ALA A 48 -9.55 -2.36 -3.89
C ALA A 48 -10.93 -2.99 -3.71
N LEU A 49 -10.97 -4.30 -3.45
CA LEU A 49 -12.23 -5.03 -3.30
C LEU A 49 -13.10 -4.46 -2.17
N THR A 50 -12.49 -4.13 -1.04
CA THR A 50 -13.19 -3.58 0.14
C THR A 50 -13.04 -2.08 0.26
N ARG A 51 -12.22 -1.44 -0.59
CA ARG A 51 -11.96 -0.01 -0.63
C ARG A 51 -11.47 0.51 0.71
N GLU A 52 -10.49 -0.17 1.30
CA GLU A 52 -9.91 0.25 2.57
C GLU A 52 -8.40 0.05 2.62
N PHE A 53 -7.75 0.87 3.44
CA PHE A 53 -6.33 0.69 3.77
C PHE A 53 -6.24 -0.31 4.93
N VAL A 54 -5.39 -1.30 4.79
CA VAL A 54 -5.33 -2.43 5.73
C VAL A 54 -3.99 -2.62 6.40
N GLY A 55 -3.02 -1.79 6.09
CA GLY A 55 -1.70 -1.88 6.70
C GLY A 55 -0.71 -0.90 6.11
N ARG A 56 0.53 -1.00 6.59
CA ARG A 56 1.65 -0.22 6.07
C ARG A 56 2.95 -0.98 6.21
N ALA A 57 3.96 -0.55 5.46
CA ALA A 57 5.28 -1.17 5.52
C ALA A 57 6.37 -0.17 5.13
N GLU A 58 7.60 -0.45 5.55
CA GLU A 58 8.78 0.22 5.02
C GLU A 58 9.32 -0.61 3.86
N ILE A 59 9.71 0.04 2.78
CA ILE A 59 10.32 -0.64 1.63
C ILE A 59 11.78 -0.92 1.98
N LYS A 60 12.17 -2.20 1.88
CA LYS A 60 13.50 -2.65 2.26
C LYS A 60 14.48 -2.66 1.09
N THR A 61 13.98 -2.86 -0.13
CA THR A 61 14.82 -2.99 -1.33
C THR A 61 14.33 -2.10 -2.45
N THR A 62 15.16 -1.91 -3.46
CA THR A 62 14.69 -1.42 -4.76
C THR A 62 13.85 -2.52 -5.44
N PHE A 63 13.28 -2.19 -6.58
CA PHE A 63 12.55 -3.17 -7.39
C PHE A 63 13.46 -4.34 -7.78
N LEU A 64 13.00 -5.56 -7.48
CA LEU A 64 13.71 -6.80 -7.75
C LEU A 64 12.96 -7.61 -8.82
N ASP A 65 13.67 -8.10 -9.81
CA ASP A 65 13.10 -8.94 -10.86
C ASP A 65 14.11 -10.02 -11.28
N PRO A 66 13.97 -11.24 -10.78
CA PRO A 66 12.94 -11.72 -9.86
C PRO A 66 13.26 -11.42 -8.39
N MET A 67 12.24 -11.50 -7.55
CA MET A 67 12.46 -11.49 -6.11
C MET A 67 13.06 -12.82 -5.65
N PRO A 68 13.83 -12.83 -4.54
CA PRO A 68 14.31 -14.08 -3.95
C PRO A 68 13.16 -15.03 -3.65
N SER A 69 13.31 -16.30 -4.02
CA SER A 69 12.24 -17.30 -3.94
C SER A 69 12.45 -18.30 -2.81
N ASP A 70 13.17 -17.93 -1.77
CA ASP A 70 13.46 -18.79 -0.62
C ASP A 70 12.22 -19.36 0.02
N LEU A 71 11.13 -18.63 -0.04
CA LEU A 71 9.86 -18.96 0.61
C LEU A 71 8.90 -19.74 -0.30
N ALA A 72 9.15 -19.79 -1.59
CA ALA A 72 8.29 -20.47 -2.55
C ALA A 72 9.11 -20.98 -3.74
N PRO A 73 10.01 -21.95 -3.52
CA PRO A 73 10.92 -22.39 -4.58
C PRO A 73 10.23 -23.07 -5.76
N SER A 74 8.98 -23.50 -5.59
CA SER A 74 8.22 -24.16 -6.65
C SER A 74 7.28 -23.23 -7.41
N GLY A 75 7.19 -21.94 -7.01
CA GLY A 75 6.30 -20.99 -7.65
C GLY A 75 6.94 -20.31 -8.86
N PRO A 76 6.15 -19.66 -9.72
CA PRO A 76 6.70 -18.86 -10.80
C PRO A 76 7.49 -17.68 -10.24
N ALA A 77 8.53 -17.26 -10.96
CA ALA A 77 9.31 -16.09 -10.56
C ALA A 77 8.43 -14.85 -10.61
N VAL A 78 8.43 -14.08 -9.52
CA VAL A 78 7.68 -12.83 -9.41
C VAL A 78 8.63 -11.68 -9.16
N SER A 79 8.23 -10.49 -9.57
CA SER A 79 8.97 -9.25 -9.32
C SER A 79 8.31 -8.43 -8.22
N GLY A 80 9.07 -7.58 -7.57
CA GLY A 80 8.55 -6.69 -6.53
C GLY A 80 9.61 -6.19 -5.58
N VAL A 81 9.22 -5.93 -4.34
CA VAL A 81 10.11 -5.43 -3.30
C VAL A 81 9.96 -6.24 -2.03
N LEU A 82 11.03 -6.28 -1.24
CA LEU A 82 10.98 -6.81 0.12
C LEU A 82 10.59 -5.69 1.07
N LEU A 83 9.93 -6.05 2.17
CA LEU A 83 9.38 -5.11 3.14
C LEU A 83 10.03 -5.30 4.51
N ALA A 84 10.02 -4.24 5.31
CA ALA A 84 10.43 -4.23 6.70
C ALA A 84 9.39 -3.49 7.53
N ASP A 85 9.38 -3.70 8.84
CA ASP A 85 8.49 -2.99 9.78
C ASP A 85 7.04 -2.95 9.31
N VAL A 86 6.53 -4.12 8.91
CA VAL A 86 5.16 -4.25 8.42
C VAL A 86 4.15 -4.13 9.56
N GLU A 87 3.04 -3.46 9.29
CA GLU A 87 1.88 -3.43 10.18
C GLU A 87 0.68 -3.96 9.43
N ASP A 88 0.01 -4.90 10.05
CA ASP A 88 -1.26 -5.46 9.57
C ASP A 88 -2.36 -4.93 10.49
N TRP A 89 -3.18 -4.03 9.98
CA TRP A 89 -4.19 -3.36 10.79
C TRP A 89 -5.42 -4.25 10.98
N THR A 90 -5.86 -4.38 12.23
CA THR A 90 -7.05 -5.13 12.56
C THR A 90 -8.30 -4.46 12.02
N SER A 91 -8.37 -3.14 12.13
CA SER A 91 -9.44 -2.33 11.55
C SER A 91 -8.90 -1.55 10.37
N GLY A 92 -9.50 -1.75 9.20
CA GLY A 92 -9.11 -0.99 8.01
C GLY A 92 -9.58 0.45 8.08
N VAL A 93 -8.95 1.32 7.30
CA VAL A 93 -9.36 2.72 7.13
C VAL A 93 -10.10 2.81 5.80
N PRO A 94 -11.42 3.09 5.81
CA PRO A 94 -12.18 3.22 4.57
C PRO A 94 -11.66 4.34 3.68
N LEU A 95 -11.61 4.11 2.37
CA LEU A 95 -11.17 5.11 1.41
C LEU A 95 -11.99 6.40 1.51
N ASP A 96 -13.30 6.28 1.64
CA ASP A 96 -14.20 7.45 1.70
C ASP A 96 -13.87 8.35 2.88
N VAL A 97 -13.53 7.77 4.03
CA VAL A 97 -13.13 8.53 5.22
C VAL A 97 -11.80 9.24 4.98
N ALA A 98 -10.84 8.54 4.39
CA ALA A 98 -9.53 9.12 4.07
C ALA A 98 -9.66 10.26 3.07
N VAL A 99 -10.46 10.09 2.03
CA VAL A 99 -10.70 11.09 1.00
C VAL A 99 -11.26 12.38 1.59
N GLN A 100 -12.23 12.28 2.49
CA GLN A 100 -12.82 13.46 3.13
C GLN A 100 -11.80 14.26 3.94
N ARG A 101 -10.83 13.60 4.52
CA ARG A 101 -9.76 14.25 5.30
C ARG A 101 -8.66 14.83 4.42
N ILE A 102 -8.32 14.12 3.34
CA ILE A 102 -7.26 14.54 2.43
C ILE A 102 -7.70 15.76 1.62
N ASP A 103 -8.91 15.69 1.09
CA ASP A 103 -9.44 16.74 0.22
C ASP A 103 -10.95 16.85 0.39
N PRO A 104 -11.41 17.67 1.35
CA PRO A 104 -12.84 17.86 1.58
C PRO A 104 -13.59 18.38 0.37
N GLU A 105 -12.90 19.11 -0.51
CA GLU A 105 -13.50 19.69 -1.72
C GLU A 105 -13.42 18.76 -2.92
N ARG A 106 -12.68 17.67 -2.79
CA ARG A 106 -12.46 16.66 -3.85
C ARG A 106 -11.88 17.26 -5.13
N SER A 107 -11.03 18.25 -4.98
CA SER A 107 -10.37 18.90 -6.12
C SER A 107 -9.02 18.27 -6.46
N ASN A 108 -8.47 17.46 -5.58
CA ASN A 108 -7.17 16.82 -5.77
C ASN A 108 -7.28 15.69 -6.81
N PRO A 109 -6.51 15.73 -7.90
CA PRO A 109 -6.57 14.68 -8.92
C PRO A 109 -6.30 13.27 -8.41
N TYR A 110 -5.41 13.14 -7.42
CA TYR A 110 -5.11 11.86 -6.79
C TYR A 110 -6.37 11.28 -6.13
N VAL A 111 -7.10 12.09 -5.39
CA VAL A 111 -8.33 11.68 -4.72
C VAL A 111 -9.39 11.29 -5.74
N GLN A 112 -9.53 12.04 -6.80
CA GLN A 112 -10.48 11.73 -7.87
C GLN A 112 -10.14 10.43 -8.58
N ALA A 113 -8.86 10.19 -8.85
CA ALA A 113 -8.40 8.95 -9.48
C ALA A 113 -8.73 7.75 -8.60
N ASN A 114 -8.54 7.88 -7.29
CA ASN A 114 -8.84 6.81 -6.34
C ASN A 114 -10.33 6.57 -6.20
N ALA A 115 -11.14 7.62 -6.24
CA ALA A 115 -12.60 7.50 -6.19
C ALA A 115 -13.14 6.78 -7.43
N ALA A 116 -12.48 6.95 -8.58
CA ALA A 116 -12.86 6.28 -9.82
C ALA A 116 -12.38 4.83 -9.90
N GLY A 117 -11.60 4.38 -8.93
CA GLY A 117 -11.04 3.04 -8.87
C GLY A 117 -9.55 3.03 -9.15
N PHE A 118 -8.80 2.48 -8.23
CA PHE A 118 -7.37 2.28 -8.41
C PHE A 118 -7.12 1.28 -9.53
N ARG A 119 -6.33 1.69 -10.52
CA ARG A 119 -5.86 0.78 -11.56
C ARG A 119 -4.35 0.61 -11.53
N ALA A 120 -3.62 1.59 -11.02
CA ALA A 120 -2.18 1.48 -10.84
C ALA A 120 -1.87 0.65 -9.60
N GLY A 121 -0.92 -0.27 -9.70
CA GLY A 121 -0.49 -1.09 -8.57
C GLY A 121 0.30 -0.30 -7.53
N VAL A 122 1.00 0.75 -7.96
CA VAL A 122 1.79 1.63 -7.09
C VAL A 122 1.42 3.08 -7.39
N VAL A 123 1.03 3.82 -6.36
CA VAL A 123 0.67 5.23 -6.48
C VAL A 123 1.55 6.04 -5.53
N GLN A 124 2.20 7.07 -6.04
CA GLN A 124 2.98 7.97 -5.20
C GLN A 124 2.07 9.01 -4.55
N ILE A 125 2.26 9.23 -3.25
CA ILE A 125 1.46 10.18 -2.46
C ILE A 125 2.39 11.13 -1.70
N THR A 126 1.79 12.16 -1.09
CA THR A 126 2.51 13.09 -0.24
C THR A 126 2.63 12.54 1.18
N VAL A 127 3.58 13.07 1.95
CA VAL A 127 3.70 12.72 3.37
C VAL A 127 2.43 13.10 4.13
N LYS A 128 1.80 14.20 3.75
CA LYS A 128 0.55 14.65 4.39
C LYS A 128 -0.56 13.63 4.20
N GLU A 129 -0.72 13.12 2.99
CA GLU A 129 -1.72 12.08 2.69
C GLU A 129 -1.45 10.81 3.48
N TYR A 130 -0.19 10.39 3.54
CA TYR A 130 0.22 9.23 4.32
C TYR A 130 -0.13 9.41 5.80
N ASP A 131 0.26 10.54 6.39
CA ASP A 131 0.03 10.81 7.81
C ASP A 131 -1.45 10.86 8.17
N ILE A 132 -2.29 11.38 7.27
CA ILE A 132 -3.74 11.41 7.48
C ILE A 132 -4.30 10.00 7.60
N VAL A 133 -3.92 9.10 6.71
CA VAL A 133 -4.41 7.71 6.76
C VAL A 133 -3.95 7.02 8.04
N VAL A 134 -2.69 7.18 8.42
CA VAL A 134 -2.15 6.58 9.64
C VAL A 134 -2.87 7.13 10.88
N SER A 135 -3.16 8.43 10.93
CA SER A 135 -3.88 9.01 12.06
C SER A 135 -5.32 8.50 12.17
N LEU A 136 -5.96 8.21 11.03
CA LEU A 136 -7.30 7.61 11.04
C LEU A 136 -7.27 6.18 11.56
N ARG A 137 -6.22 5.42 11.25
CA ARG A 137 -6.03 4.10 11.83
C ARG A 137 -5.97 4.17 13.35
N ASP A 138 -5.19 5.09 13.89
CA ASP A 138 -5.03 5.23 15.33
C ASP A 138 -6.37 5.53 16.00
N ARG A 139 -7.19 6.36 15.39
CA ARG A 139 -8.54 6.65 15.90
C ARG A 139 -9.44 5.41 15.84
N ALA A 140 -9.39 4.67 14.76
CA ALA A 140 -10.18 3.44 14.60
C ALA A 140 -9.85 2.40 15.67
N LEU A 141 -8.61 2.38 16.16
CA LEU A 141 -8.18 1.49 17.22
C LEU A 141 -8.42 2.07 18.63
N GLY A 142 -8.93 3.29 18.73
CA GLY A 142 -9.16 3.95 20.02
C GLY A 142 -7.87 4.39 20.71
N VAL A 143 -6.77 4.47 20.00
CA VAL A 143 -5.46 4.77 20.59
C VAL A 143 -5.24 6.27 20.72
N ALA A 144 -5.94 7.07 19.97
CA ALA A 144 -5.69 8.51 19.85
C ALA A 144 -6.44 9.36 20.89
N GLU A 145 -6.95 8.76 21.90
CA GLU A 145 -7.72 9.51 22.90
C GLU A 145 -6.91 9.96 24.09
#